data_f55b939d06ac33cb07facbf8b61f961e
#
_entry.id   f55b939d06ac33cb07facbf8b61f961e
#
_cell.length_a   1.000
_cell.length_b   1.000
_cell.length_c   1.000
_cell.angle_alpha   90.00
_cell.angle_beta   90.00
_cell.angle_gamma   90.00
#
_symmetry.space_group_name_H-M   'P 1'
#
loop_
_entity.id
_entity.type
_entity.pdbx_description
1 polymer ?
#
loop_
_entity_poly.entity_id
_entity_poly.type
_entity_poly.pdbx_seq_one_letter_code
_entity_poly.pdbx_strand_id
1 'polypeptide(L)'
;RSTLFPYTTLFRSNFKNVQRTSRKKIPFGIGQVGKSFRNEITPGNFTFRTREFEQMELEFFCEPGTDLEWFKYWRGFCRDWLISLGIKEDEMRLRDHDPAELAFYSKGTTDIEFLFPFGWGELWGIADRTDYDLGRHQEVSGQDLTYFDDQKNEKYLPYVIEPSLGADRVVLAFLCAAYDEEDIGTPEKPDVRTVFHFHPALAPVKIGVLPLSKKLNESAEKVFAQLSKTYNCE
;
A
#
# COMPACT_ATOMS: atom_id res chain seq x y z
N ARG A 1 28.91 -7.37 -6.37
CA ARG A 1 27.57 -6.74 -6.16
C ARG A 1 26.76 -7.71 -5.33
N SER A 2 26.66 -7.49 -4.03
CA SER A 2 25.70 -8.21 -3.20
C SER A 2 24.32 -7.70 -3.58
N THR A 3 23.61 -8.42 -4.40
CA THR A 3 22.16 -8.31 -4.52
C THR A 3 21.59 -8.84 -3.23
N LEU A 4 21.21 -7.96 -2.32
CA LEU A 4 20.23 -8.28 -1.32
C LEU A 4 19.02 -8.78 -2.10
N PHE A 5 18.62 -10.02 -1.84
CA PHE A 5 17.49 -10.63 -2.52
C PHE A 5 16.30 -9.70 -2.42
N PRO A 6 15.63 -9.34 -3.53
CA PRO A 6 14.40 -8.60 -3.44
C PRO A 6 13.45 -9.41 -2.57
N TYR A 7 12.93 -8.77 -1.54
CA TYR A 7 12.02 -9.36 -0.57
C TYR A 7 10.81 -10.04 -1.25
N THR A 8 10.33 -9.46 -2.33
CA THR A 8 9.28 -9.96 -3.22
C THR A 8 9.54 -11.35 -3.77
N THR A 9 10.79 -11.69 -4.09
CA THR A 9 11.16 -13.01 -4.61
C THR A 9 10.85 -14.12 -3.60
N LEU A 10 10.99 -13.85 -2.29
CA LEU A 10 10.81 -14.85 -1.25
C LEU A 10 9.36 -15.33 -1.11
N PHE A 11 8.37 -14.49 -1.29
CA PHE A 11 6.99 -14.95 -1.13
C PHE A 11 6.34 -15.42 -2.44
N ARG A 12 6.80 -14.98 -3.62
CA ARG A 12 6.45 -15.63 -4.89
C ARG A 12 6.95 -17.08 -4.93
N SER A 13 8.19 -17.32 -4.53
CA SER A 13 8.76 -18.67 -4.46
C SER A 13 8.04 -19.56 -3.44
N ASN A 14 7.34 -18.96 -2.46
CA ASN A 14 6.51 -19.68 -1.49
C ASN A 14 5.10 -20.04 -2.00
N PHE A 15 4.75 -19.68 -3.23
CA PHE A 15 3.43 -19.96 -3.81
C PHE A 15 2.93 -21.37 -3.51
N LYS A 16 3.75 -22.40 -3.82
CA LYS A 16 3.39 -23.81 -3.57
C LYS A 16 3.19 -24.14 -2.11
N ASN A 17 4.02 -23.60 -1.22
CA ASN A 17 3.89 -23.85 0.21
C ASN A 17 2.59 -23.28 0.74
N VAL A 18 2.28 -22.03 0.37
CA VAL A 18 1.04 -21.36 0.79
C VAL A 18 -0.17 -22.08 0.21
N GLN A 19 -0.16 -22.42 -1.08
CA GLN A 19 -1.23 -23.17 -1.71
C GLN A 19 -1.53 -24.49 -1.00
N ARG A 20 -0.48 -25.28 -0.69
CA ARG A 20 -0.63 -26.57 -0.01
C ARG A 20 -1.14 -26.44 1.43
N THR A 21 -0.53 -25.55 2.21
CA THR A 21 -0.84 -25.39 3.64
C THR A 21 -2.20 -24.76 3.86
N SER A 22 -2.58 -23.77 3.05
CA SER A 22 -3.86 -23.08 3.16
C SER A 22 -4.98 -23.74 2.32
N ARG A 23 -4.65 -24.69 1.45
CA ARG A 23 -5.57 -25.34 0.51
C ARG A 23 -6.36 -24.33 -0.35
N LYS A 24 -5.74 -23.20 -0.67
CA LYS A 24 -6.37 -22.16 -1.48
C LYS A 24 -6.47 -22.60 -2.95
N LYS A 25 -7.59 -22.24 -3.56
CA LYS A 25 -7.78 -22.31 -5.01
C LYS A 25 -7.52 -20.92 -5.62
N ILE A 26 -7.08 -20.89 -6.87
CA ILE A 26 -6.94 -19.64 -7.63
C ILE A 26 -8.36 -19.09 -7.94
N PRO A 27 -8.61 -17.76 -7.82
CA PRO A 27 -7.61 -16.75 -7.48
C PRO A 27 -7.37 -16.59 -5.98
N PHE A 28 -6.14 -16.30 -5.58
CA PHE A 28 -5.81 -15.90 -4.22
C PHE A 28 -4.54 -15.03 -4.20
N GLY A 29 -4.36 -14.26 -3.14
CA GLY A 29 -3.18 -13.42 -2.97
C GLY A 29 -2.36 -13.78 -1.73
N ILE A 30 -1.09 -13.42 -1.78
CA ILE A 30 -0.16 -13.44 -0.66
C ILE A 30 0.33 -12.02 -0.47
N GLY A 31 -0.02 -11.40 0.68
CA GLY A 31 0.44 -10.06 1.04
C GLY A 31 1.54 -10.12 2.08
N GLN A 32 2.47 -9.17 1.99
CA GLN A 32 3.53 -9.01 2.97
C GLN A 32 3.90 -7.55 3.17
N VAL A 33 4.23 -7.21 4.41
CA VAL A 33 4.82 -5.94 4.80
C VAL A 33 6.20 -6.21 5.38
N GLY A 34 7.20 -5.46 4.92
CA GLY A 34 8.56 -5.64 5.43
C GLY A 34 9.54 -4.63 4.85
N LYS A 35 10.77 -4.67 5.37
CA LYS A 35 11.83 -3.74 4.97
C LYS A 35 12.40 -4.09 3.61
N SER A 36 12.60 -3.04 2.82
CA SER A 36 13.30 -3.07 1.54
C SER A 36 14.47 -2.09 1.55
N PHE A 37 15.50 -2.41 0.76
CA PHE A 37 16.72 -1.62 0.67
C PHE A 37 17.03 -1.33 -0.80
N ARG A 38 17.20 -0.05 -1.12
CA ARG A 38 17.65 0.40 -2.44
C ARG A 38 18.86 1.29 -2.30
N ASN A 39 19.87 1.11 -3.15
CA ASN A 39 21.04 1.97 -3.18
C ASN A 39 20.73 3.28 -3.90
N GLU A 40 19.89 4.12 -3.26
CA GLU A 40 19.54 5.43 -3.77
C GLU A 40 20.76 6.36 -3.80
N ILE A 41 21.06 6.90 -4.97
CA ILE A 41 22.17 7.84 -5.14
C ILE A 41 21.83 9.18 -4.48
N THR A 42 20.59 9.64 -4.64
CA THR A 42 20.11 10.92 -4.11
C THR A 42 18.83 10.74 -3.30
N PRO A 43 18.93 10.33 -2.02
CA PRO A 43 17.78 10.35 -1.13
C PRO A 43 17.24 11.78 -0.97
N GLY A 44 15.94 11.93 -0.73
CA GLY A 44 15.35 13.26 -0.58
C GLY A 44 13.84 13.23 -0.37
N ASN A 45 13.29 14.42 -0.17
CA ASN A 45 11.86 14.63 0.09
C ASN A 45 11.37 13.82 1.29
N PHE A 46 12.07 13.97 2.42
CA PHE A 46 11.77 13.31 3.69
C PHE A 46 11.70 11.77 3.50
N THR A 47 10.57 11.12 3.80
CA THR A 47 10.40 9.66 3.66
C THR A 47 10.03 9.22 2.23
N PHE A 48 9.92 10.14 1.27
CA PHE A 48 9.56 9.79 -0.10
C PHE A 48 10.62 8.95 -0.81
N ARG A 49 11.90 9.28 -0.61
CA ARG A 49 13.03 8.56 -1.22
C ARG A 49 14.16 8.32 -0.21
N THR A 50 14.18 7.12 0.33
CA THR A 50 15.14 6.67 1.34
C THR A 50 15.85 5.40 0.87
N ARG A 51 16.97 5.03 1.52
CA ARG A 51 17.69 3.79 1.21
C ARG A 51 17.14 2.57 1.91
N GLU A 52 16.53 2.76 3.07
CA GLU A 52 15.80 1.75 3.84
C GLU A 52 14.37 2.24 4.01
N PHE A 53 13.39 1.43 3.67
CA PHE A 53 11.98 1.76 3.75
C PHE A 53 11.14 0.50 3.97
N GLU A 54 9.90 0.67 4.39
CA GLU A 54 8.94 -0.40 4.46
C GLU A 54 8.10 -0.44 3.19
N GLN A 55 7.91 -1.66 2.67
CA GLN A 55 7.12 -1.92 1.49
C GLN A 55 6.00 -2.89 1.82
N MET A 56 4.82 -2.62 1.29
CA MET A 56 3.68 -3.51 1.30
C MET A 56 3.47 -4.02 -0.11
N GLU A 57 3.49 -5.33 -0.28
CA GLU A 57 3.30 -5.96 -1.59
C GLU A 57 2.27 -7.07 -1.50
N LEU A 58 1.50 -7.20 -2.56
CA LEU A 58 0.58 -8.28 -2.79
C LEU A 58 0.97 -9.00 -4.08
N GLU A 59 1.13 -10.31 -4.00
CA GLU A 59 1.22 -11.19 -5.17
C GLU A 59 -0.14 -11.89 -5.33
N PHE A 60 -0.92 -11.42 -6.27
CA PHE A 60 -2.24 -11.97 -6.56
C PHE A 60 -2.16 -12.93 -7.73
N PHE A 61 -2.38 -14.20 -7.46
CA PHE A 61 -2.31 -15.29 -8.43
C PHE A 61 -3.67 -15.52 -9.08
N CYS A 62 -3.71 -15.48 -10.41
CA CYS A 62 -4.92 -15.68 -11.20
C CYS A 62 -4.69 -16.66 -12.34
N GLU A 63 -5.77 -17.09 -12.96
CA GLU A 63 -5.74 -17.93 -14.15
C GLU A 63 -5.25 -17.13 -15.36
N PRO A 64 -4.35 -17.69 -16.21
CA PRO A 64 -3.95 -17.07 -17.46
C PRO A 64 -5.16 -16.68 -18.33
N GLY A 65 -5.13 -15.47 -18.87
CA GLY A 65 -6.23 -14.90 -19.66
C GLY A 65 -7.29 -14.14 -18.86
N THR A 66 -7.28 -14.23 -17.49
CA THR A 66 -8.10 -13.39 -16.62
C THR A 66 -7.35 -12.21 -16.04
N ASP A 67 -6.08 -12.11 -16.34
CA ASP A 67 -5.12 -11.13 -15.83
C ASP A 67 -5.57 -9.68 -16.04
N LEU A 68 -6.07 -9.33 -17.23
CA LEU A 68 -6.49 -7.96 -17.51
C LEU A 68 -7.72 -7.53 -16.69
N GLU A 69 -8.63 -8.46 -16.38
CA GLU A 69 -9.78 -8.17 -15.51
C GLU A 69 -9.31 -7.94 -14.07
N TRP A 70 -8.39 -8.78 -13.58
CA TRP A 70 -7.82 -8.63 -12.25
C TRP A 70 -6.93 -7.40 -12.13
N PHE A 71 -6.16 -7.06 -13.16
CA PHE A 71 -5.39 -5.83 -13.23
C PHE A 71 -6.29 -4.60 -13.10
N LYS A 72 -7.39 -4.55 -13.86
CA LYS A 72 -8.40 -3.49 -13.76
C LYS A 72 -9.04 -3.44 -12.38
N TYR A 73 -9.36 -4.59 -11.79
CA TYR A 73 -9.92 -4.68 -10.43
C TYR A 73 -8.97 -4.06 -9.40
N TRP A 74 -7.70 -4.47 -9.41
CA TRP A 74 -6.72 -3.98 -8.43
C TRP A 74 -6.42 -2.50 -8.59
N ARG A 75 -6.38 -1.97 -9.81
CA ARG A 75 -6.29 -0.52 -10.07
C ARG A 75 -7.43 0.25 -9.39
N GLY A 76 -8.66 -0.19 -9.57
CA GLY A 76 -9.84 0.40 -8.93
C GLY A 76 -9.79 0.28 -7.41
N PHE A 77 -9.54 -0.92 -6.90
CA PHE A 77 -9.49 -1.21 -5.47
C PHE A 77 -8.44 -0.34 -4.74
N CYS A 78 -7.21 -0.27 -5.26
CA CYS A 78 -6.14 0.51 -4.64
C CYS A 78 -6.46 2.02 -4.62
N ARG A 79 -7.00 2.56 -5.74
CA ARG A 79 -7.46 3.94 -5.80
C ARG A 79 -8.57 4.23 -4.79
N ASP A 80 -9.61 3.41 -4.79
CA ASP A 80 -10.77 3.61 -3.93
C ASP A 80 -10.42 3.45 -2.45
N TRP A 81 -9.46 2.58 -2.12
CA TRP A 81 -8.93 2.46 -0.76
C TRP A 81 -8.28 3.76 -0.28
N LEU A 82 -7.45 4.41 -1.11
CA LEU A 82 -6.83 5.70 -0.77
C LEU A 82 -7.89 6.79 -0.56
N ILE A 83 -8.90 6.86 -1.45
CA ILE A 83 -10.02 7.81 -1.34
C ILE A 83 -10.80 7.56 -0.05
N SER A 84 -11.09 6.29 0.27
CA SER A 84 -11.84 5.91 1.47
C SER A 84 -11.15 6.33 2.77
N LEU A 85 -9.85 6.60 2.73
CA LEU A 85 -9.04 7.04 3.87
C LEU A 85 -8.70 8.54 3.83
N GLY A 86 -9.29 9.30 2.92
CA GLY A 86 -9.27 10.76 2.95
C GLY A 86 -8.37 11.45 1.93
N ILE A 87 -7.71 10.71 1.02
CA ILE A 87 -7.04 11.35 -0.12
C ILE A 87 -8.10 11.80 -1.13
N LYS A 88 -8.02 13.04 -1.59
CA LYS A 88 -8.97 13.58 -2.56
C LYS A 88 -8.68 13.08 -3.96
N GLU A 89 -9.72 12.95 -4.77
CA GLU A 89 -9.61 12.42 -6.13
C GLU A 89 -8.77 13.31 -7.05
N ASP A 90 -8.84 14.63 -6.86
CA ASP A 90 -8.08 15.63 -7.60
C ASP A 90 -6.61 15.74 -7.16
N GLU A 91 -6.25 15.15 -6.02
CA GLU A 91 -4.87 15.01 -5.54
C GLU A 91 -4.20 13.72 -6.03
N MET A 92 -4.91 12.88 -6.79
CA MET A 92 -4.41 11.63 -7.35
C MET A 92 -4.62 11.54 -8.85
N ARG A 93 -3.77 10.78 -9.52
CA ARG A 93 -3.98 10.36 -10.91
C ARG A 93 -3.48 8.95 -11.15
N LEU A 94 -4.10 8.28 -12.13
CA LEU A 94 -3.62 7.03 -12.67
C LEU A 94 -2.72 7.33 -13.86
N ARG A 95 -1.49 6.81 -13.85
CA ARG A 95 -0.53 6.91 -14.94
C ARG A 95 -0.25 5.51 -15.48
N ASP A 96 -0.80 5.20 -16.63
CA ASP A 96 -0.46 3.97 -17.35
C ASP A 96 0.92 4.14 -18.00
N HIS A 97 1.76 3.13 -17.89
CA HIS A 97 3.06 3.11 -18.56
C HIS A 97 2.91 2.87 -20.05
N ASP A 98 3.62 3.65 -20.84
CA ASP A 98 3.72 3.39 -22.28
C ASP A 98 4.42 2.04 -22.55
N PRO A 99 4.11 1.34 -23.65
CA PRO A 99 4.76 0.07 -23.99
C PRO A 99 6.28 0.12 -23.99
N ALA A 100 6.87 1.29 -24.30
CA ALA A 100 8.33 1.51 -24.28
C ALA A 100 8.91 1.65 -22.86
N GLU A 101 8.09 1.98 -21.87
CA GLU A 101 8.48 2.14 -20.46
C GLU A 101 8.26 0.84 -19.66
N LEU A 102 7.46 -0.11 -20.20
CA LEU A 102 7.15 -1.35 -19.49
C LEU A 102 8.43 -2.13 -19.20
N ALA A 103 8.52 -2.64 -17.97
CA ALA A 103 9.53 -3.62 -17.65
C ALA A 103 9.32 -4.87 -18.49
N PHE A 104 10.41 -5.54 -18.86
CA PHE A 104 10.40 -6.72 -19.74
C PHE A 104 9.56 -7.91 -19.23
N TYR A 105 9.20 -7.88 -17.95
CA TYR A 105 8.37 -8.88 -17.28
C TYR A 105 6.90 -8.48 -17.17
N SER A 106 6.54 -7.26 -17.57
CA SER A 106 5.19 -6.72 -17.37
C SER A 106 4.44 -6.58 -18.68
N LYS A 107 3.20 -7.04 -18.70
CA LYS A 107 2.23 -6.84 -19.78
C LYS A 107 1.53 -5.49 -19.69
N GLY A 108 1.43 -4.95 -18.47
CA GLY A 108 0.87 -3.64 -18.18
C GLY A 108 1.25 -3.18 -16.79
N THR A 109 1.52 -1.89 -16.65
CA THR A 109 1.81 -1.26 -15.35
C THR A 109 1.06 0.07 -15.26
N THR A 110 0.46 0.31 -14.09
CA THR A 110 -0.17 1.58 -13.75
C THR A 110 0.38 2.07 -12.42
N ASP A 111 0.81 3.32 -12.37
CA ASP A 111 1.12 3.99 -11.12
C ASP A 111 -0.09 4.80 -10.66
N ILE A 112 -0.40 4.73 -9.37
CA ILE A 112 -1.21 5.75 -8.71
C ILE A 112 -0.22 6.79 -8.21
N GLU A 113 -0.29 7.99 -8.76
CA GLU A 113 0.53 9.12 -8.33
C GLU A 113 -0.29 10.05 -7.44
N PHE A 114 0.37 10.62 -6.42
CA PHE A 114 -0.18 11.62 -5.52
C PHE A 114 0.52 12.96 -5.75
N LEU A 115 -0.22 14.05 -5.60
CA LEU A 115 0.30 15.41 -5.70
C LEU A 115 0.92 15.85 -4.38
N PHE A 116 2.21 15.50 -4.21
CA PHE A 116 2.99 15.98 -3.07
C PHE A 116 3.33 17.48 -3.20
N PRO A 117 3.75 18.16 -2.12
CA PRO A 117 4.20 19.56 -2.20
C PRO A 117 5.34 19.82 -3.20
N PHE A 118 6.11 18.79 -3.54
CA PHE A 118 7.19 18.83 -4.53
C PHE A 118 6.77 18.35 -5.93
N GLY A 119 5.49 18.11 -6.17
CA GLY A 119 4.93 17.66 -7.44
C GLY A 119 4.41 16.23 -7.43
N TRP A 120 4.01 15.73 -8.59
CA TRP A 120 3.50 14.38 -8.76
C TRP A 120 4.56 13.33 -8.44
N GLY A 121 4.20 12.38 -7.60
CA GLY A 121 5.07 11.27 -7.22
C GLY A 121 4.31 9.96 -7.12
N GLU A 122 4.95 8.88 -7.55
CA GLU A 122 4.43 7.52 -7.46
C GLU A 122 4.16 7.15 -6.00
N LEU A 123 2.94 6.71 -5.73
CA LEU A 123 2.50 6.23 -4.43
C LEU A 123 2.29 4.72 -4.44
N TRP A 124 1.69 4.18 -5.49
CA TRP A 124 1.35 2.76 -5.60
C TRP A 124 1.52 2.29 -7.04
N GLY A 125 2.36 1.28 -7.26
CA GLY A 125 2.50 0.62 -8.55
C GLY A 125 1.64 -0.63 -8.62
N ILE A 126 0.94 -0.86 -9.72
CA ILE A 126 0.20 -2.08 -10.00
C ILE A 126 0.74 -2.65 -11.32
N ALA A 127 1.26 -3.86 -11.30
CA ALA A 127 1.85 -4.51 -12.47
C ALA A 127 1.17 -5.84 -12.78
N ASP A 128 0.86 -6.06 -14.05
CA ASP A 128 0.55 -7.40 -14.57
C ASP A 128 1.86 -8.06 -15.00
N ARG A 129 2.34 -8.98 -14.19
CA ARG A 129 3.64 -9.66 -14.35
C ARG A 129 3.54 -10.97 -15.13
N THR A 130 2.35 -11.35 -15.55
CA THR A 130 2.07 -12.64 -16.21
C THR A 130 2.61 -13.83 -15.41
N ASP A 131 3.09 -14.87 -16.04
CA ASP A 131 3.78 -16.03 -15.43
C ASP A 131 5.30 -15.86 -15.33
N TYR A 132 5.82 -14.68 -15.69
CA TYR A 132 7.25 -14.46 -15.87
C TYR A 132 8.08 -14.93 -14.66
N ASP A 133 7.74 -14.46 -13.46
CA ASP A 133 8.53 -14.77 -12.27
C ASP A 133 8.45 -16.25 -11.89
N LEU A 134 7.26 -16.84 -11.89
CA LEU A 134 7.08 -18.26 -11.58
C LEU A 134 7.77 -19.14 -12.63
N GLY A 135 7.68 -18.75 -13.91
CA GLY A 135 8.36 -19.45 -15.00
C GLY A 135 9.88 -19.44 -14.82
N ARG A 136 10.46 -18.26 -14.52
CA ARG A 136 11.92 -18.14 -14.27
C ARG A 136 12.36 -18.91 -13.01
N HIS A 137 11.57 -18.84 -11.94
CA HIS A 137 11.86 -19.62 -10.74
C HIS A 137 11.79 -21.12 -10.97
N GLN A 138 10.81 -21.59 -11.73
CA GLN A 138 10.67 -22.99 -12.12
C GLN A 138 11.88 -23.46 -12.96
N GLU A 139 12.26 -22.66 -13.98
CA GLU A 139 13.38 -22.95 -14.86
C GLU A 139 14.70 -23.09 -14.08
N VAL A 140 15.00 -22.14 -13.20
CA VAL A 140 16.26 -22.09 -12.46
C VAL A 140 16.32 -23.10 -11.32
N SER A 141 15.20 -23.31 -10.59
CA SER A 141 15.16 -24.21 -9.43
C SER A 141 14.86 -25.66 -9.78
N GLY A 142 14.32 -25.94 -10.97
CA GLY A 142 13.80 -27.26 -11.34
C GLY A 142 12.54 -27.69 -10.55
N GLN A 143 11.95 -26.79 -9.76
CA GLN A 143 10.75 -27.08 -8.95
C GLN A 143 9.48 -26.82 -9.79
N ASP A 144 8.51 -27.74 -9.75
CA ASP A 144 7.21 -27.55 -10.38
C ASP A 144 6.37 -26.52 -9.63
N LEU A 145 6.21 -25.31 -10.19
CA LEU A 145 5.39 -24.22 -9.66
C LEU A 145 4.02 -24.12 -10.34
N THR A 146 3.65 -25.09 -11.17
CA THR A 146 2.31 -25.09 -11.81
C THR A 146 1.19 -25.30 -10.81
N TYR A 147 0.06 -24.68 -11.05
CA TYR A 147 -1.20 -24.94 -10.36
C TYR A 147 -1.95 -26.05 -11.11
N PHE A 148 -2.54 -26.99 -10.39
CA PHE A 148 -3.47 -27.97 -10.96
C PHE A 148 -4.90 -27.57 -10.62
N ASP A 149 -5.67 -27.26 -11.65
CA ASP A 149 -7.10 -27.00 -11.52
C ASP A 149 -7.88 -28.34 -11.62
N ASP A 150 -8.42 -28.76 -10.50
CA ASP A 150 -9.17 -30.02 -10.37
C ASP A 150 -10.54 -29.98 -11.08
N GLN A 151 -11.09 -28.79 -11.34
CA GLN A 151 -12.37 -28.64 -12.04
C GLN A 151 -12.18 -28.74 -13.55
N LYS A 152 -11.10 -28.19 -14.08
CA LYS A 152 -10.77 -28.19 -15.51
C LYS A 152 -9.88 -29.38 -15.91
N ASN A 153 -9.31 -30.07 -14.92
CA ASN A 153 -8.30 -31.12 -15.11
C ASN A 153 -7.08 -30.61 -15.91
N GLU A 154 -6.65 -29.39 -15.64
CA GLU A 154 -5.56 -28.71 -16.36
C GLU A 154 -4.46 -28.24 -15.42
N LYS A 155 -3.23 -28.19 -15.94
CA LYS A 155 -2.07 -27.59 -15.27
C LYS A 155 -1.64 -26.34 -15.99
N TYR A 156 -1.37 -25.27 -15.24
CA TYR A 156 -0.81 -24.03 -15.77
C TYR A 156 0.06 -23.30 -14.74
N LEU A 157 0.96 -22.41 -15.21
CA LEU A 157 1.60 -21.43 -14.35
C LEU A 157 0.62 -20.28 -14.13
N PRO A 158 0.31 -19.91 -12.88
CA PRO A 158 -0.56 -18.76 -12.61
C PRO A 158 0.08 -17.47 -13.12
N TYR A 159 -0.79 -16.55 -13.57
CA TYR A 159 -0.40 -15.16 -13.78
C TYR A 159 -0.44 -14.40 -12.48
N VAL A 160 0.36 -13.35 -12.38
CA VAL A 160 0.53 -12.58 -11.15
C VAL A 160 0.20 -11.11 -11.40
N ILE A 161 -0.71 -10.57 -10.60
CA ILE A 161 -0.91 -9.13 -10.48
C ILE A 161 -0.25 -8.67 -9.18
N GLU A 162 0.62 -7.68 -9.28
CA GLU A 162 1.42 -7.16 -8.16
C GLU A 162 1.08 -5.70 -7.85
N PRO A 163 0.19 -5.42 -6.89
CA PRO A 163 0.11 -4.12 -6.25
C PRO A 163 1.23 -3.96 -5.22
N SER A 164 2.06 -2.93 -5.39
CA SER A 164 3.21 -2.62 -4.54
C SER A 164 3.19 -1.18 -4.06
N LEU A 165 3.25 -0.98 -2.74
CA LEU A 165 3.10 0.30 -2.05
C LEU A 165 4.24 0.52 -1.07
N GLY A 166 4.87 1.70 -1.12
CA GLY A 166 5.81 2.14 -0.08
C GLY A 166 5.05 2.61 1.16
N ALA A 167 5.17 1.91 2.29
CA ALA A 167 4.47 2.28 3.52
C ALA A 167 4.87 3.68 4.00
N ASP A 168 6.15 4.02 3.95
CA ASP A 168 6.64 5.35 4.32
C ASP A 168 6.09 6.47 3.42
N ARG A 169 5.94 6.17 2.09
CA ARG A 169 5.34 7.13 1.15
C ARG A 169 3.86 7.35 1.40
N VAL A 170 3.11 6.29 1.70
CA VAL A 170 1.67 6.43 1.98
C VAL A 170 1.43 7.20 3.26
N VAL A 171 2.26 6.99 4.29
CA VAL A 171 2.21 7.83 5.51
C VAL A 171 2.44 9.29 5.17
N LEU A 172 3.47 9.59 4.37
CA LEU A 172 3.73 10.97 3.92
C LEU A 172 2.57 11.56 3.13
N ALA A 173 1.95 10.78 2.22
CA ALA A 173 0.80 11.23 1.45
C ALA A 173 -0.40 11.56 2.33
N PHE A 174 -0.71 10.72 3.33
CA PHE A 174 -1.78 11.00 4.28
C PHE A 174 -1.49 12.22 5.17
N LEU A 175 -0.23 12.43 5.56
CA LEU A 175 0.18 13.65 6.27
C LEU A 175 -0.04 14.90 5.39
N CYS A 176 0.40 14.84 4.12
CA CYS A 176 0.21 15.96 3.19
C CYS A 176 -1.27 16.25 2.92
N ALA A 177 -2.08 15.20 2.69
CA ALA A 177 -3.50 15.34 2.42
C ALA A 177 -4.31 15.86 3.62
N ALA A 178 -3.86 15.56 4.84
CA ALA A 178 -4.52 15.97 6.07
C ALA A 178 -4.07 17.34 6.59
N TYR A 179 -2.93 17.85 6.10
CA TYR A 179 -2.37 19.13 6.56
C TYR A 179 -3.26 20.30 6.18
N ASP A 180 -3.49 21.21 7.15
CA ASP A 180 -4.22 22.47 6.93
C ASP A 180 -3.69 23.54 7.89
N GLU A 181 -3.91 24.80 7.53
CA GLU A 181 -3.62 25.98 8.34
C GLU A 181 -4.91 26.75 8.59
N GLU A 182 -5.35 26.80 9.84
CA GLU A 182 -6.55 27.51 10.26
C GLU A 182 -6.18 28.83 10.93
N ASP A 183 -6.70 29.96 10.43
CA ASP A 183 -6.63 31.24 11.13
C ASP A 183 -7.79 31.36 12.11
N ILE A 184 -7.50 31.28 13.42
CA ILE A 184 -8.43 31.43 14.51
C ILE A 184 -8.39 32.85 15.14
N GLY A 185 -7.62 33.75 14.55
CA GLY A 185 -7.45 35.12 14.99
C GLY A 185 -8.57 36.07 14.54
N THR A 186 -8.25 37.34 14.55
CA THR A 186 -9.10 38.41 14.01
C THR A 186 -8.37 39.07 12.82
N PRO A 187 -9.09 39.83 11.94
CA PRO A 187 -8.46 40.56 10.86
C PRO A 187 -7.30 41.47 11.31
N GLU A 188 -7.39 42.02 12.54
CA GLU A 188 -6.36 42.90 13.11
C GLU A 188 -5.21 42.11 13.78
N LYS A 189 -5.46 40.86 14.17
CA LYS A 189 -4.49 40.01 14.84
C LYS A 189 -4.68 38.56 14.37
N PRO A 190 -4.07 38.18 13.24
CA PRO A 190 -4.07 36.80 12.77
C PRO A 190 -3.45 35.85 13.81
N ASP A 191 -4.02 34.67 13.96
CA ASP A 191 -3.51 33.60 14.83
C ASP A 191 -3.65 32.27 14.09
N VAL A 192 -2.62 31.92 13.32
CA VAL A 192 -2.62 30.75 12.44
C VAL A 192 -2.11 29.54 13.21
N ARG A 193 -2.88 28.48 13.20
CA ARG A 193 -2.49 27.18 13.75
C ARG A 193 -2.44 26.10 12.68
N THR A 194 -1.46 25.20 12.78
CA THR A 194 -1.41 23.98 11.97
C THR A 194 -2.32 22.92 12.54
N VAL A 195 -3.14 22.32 11.68
CA VAL A 195 -4.04 21.22 12.03
C VAL A 195 -3.86 20.05 11.04
N PHE A 196 -4.28 18.85 11.46
CA PHE A 196 -4.33 17.67 10.60
C PHE A 196 -5.75 17.10 10.59
N HIS A 197 -6.41 17.14 9.45
CA HIS A 197 -7.74 16.57 9.23
C HIS A 197 -7.66 15.10 8.83
N PHE A 198 -7.10 14.26 9.70
CA PHE A 198 -7.00 12.83 9.43
C PHE A 198 -8.37 12.17 9.36
N HIS A 199 -8.52 11.24 8.43
CA HIS A 199 -9.60 10.29 8.48
C HIS A 199 -9.58 9.55 9.85
N PRO A 200 -10.73 9.33 10.53
CA PRO A 200 -10.77 8.74 11.87
C PRO A 200 -10.05 7.38 11.99
N ALA A 201 -10.01 6.59 10.91
CA ALA A 201 -9.27 5.33 10.89
C ALA A 201 -7.75 5.53 11.01
N LEU A 202 -7.22 6.66 10.53
CA LEU A 202 -5.78 6.97 10.51
C LEU A 202 -5.33 7.81 11.71
N ALA A 203 -6.24 8.59 12.32
CA ALA A 203 -5.91 9.41 13.48
C ALA A 203 -5.28 8.56 14.58
N PRO A 204 -4.07 8.90 15.10
CA PRO A 204 -3.41 8.10 16.13
C PRO A 204 -4.21 8.10 17.45
N VAL A 205 -4.79 9.22 17.81
CA VAL A 205 -5.72 9.36 18.93
C VAL A 205 -7.14 9.45 18.39
N LYS A 206 -8.03 8.59 18.87
CA LYS A 206 -9.41 8.54 18.38
C LYS A 206 -10.32 9.50 19.16
N ILE A 207 -10.06 9.66 20.44
CA ILE A 207 -10.88 10.45 21.35
C ILE A 207 -9.98 11.16 22.36
N GLY A 208 -10.06 12.49 22.43
CA GLY A 208 -9.48 13.27 23.50
C GLY A 208 -10.52 13.56 24.59
N VAL A 209 -10.22 13.26 25.85
CA VAL A 209 -11.10 13.57 26.99
C VAL A 209 -10.55 14.82 27.69
N LEU A 210 -11.12 15.98 27.36
CA LEU A 210 -10.61 17.28 27.76
C LEU A 210 -11.52 17.92 28.83
N PRO A 211 -11.21 17.82 30.14
CA PRO A 211 -12.02 18.43 31.18
C PRO A 211 -11.91 19.96 31.12
N LEU A 212 -13.05 20.65 31.12
CA LEU A 212 -13.12 22.11 31.07
C LEU A 212 -12.45 22.79 32.30
N SER A 213 -12.40 22.10 33.43
CA SER A 213 -11.71 22.55 34.64
C SER A 213 -11.19 21.37 35.47
N LYS A 214 -10.20 21.63 36.35
CA LYS A 214 -9.65 20.62 37.27
C LYS A 214 -10.71 19.98 38.18
N LYS A 215 -11.81 20.66 38.47
CA LYS A 215 -12.94 20.14 39.29
C LYS A 215 -13.65 18.98 38.60
N LEU A 216 -13.49 18.83 37.28
CA LEU A 216 -14.15 17.79 36.50
C LEU A 216 -13.23 16.59 36.21
N ASN A 217 -11.97 16.58 36.72
CA ASN A 217 -11.02 15.51 36.44
C ASN A 217 -11.56 14.14 36.83
N GLU A 218 -12.14 13.97 38.00
CA GLU A 218 -12.69 12.67 38.44
C GLU A 218 -13.74 12.13 37.48
N SER A 219 -14.61 12.99 36.97
CA SER A 219 -15.62 12.61 35.98
C SER A 219 -14.98 12.30 34.61
N ALA A 220 -13.99 13.08 34.21
CA ALA A 220 -13.23 12.85 32.96
C ALA A 220 -12.48 11.52 33.01
N GLU A 221 -11.82 11.21 34.14
CA GLU A 221 -11.14 9.91 34.34
C GLU A 221 -12.08 8.72 34.22
N LYS A 222 -13.31 8.82 34.71
CA LYS A 222 -14.32 7.76 34.56
C LYS A 222 -14.71 7.56 33.09
N VAL A 223 -14.89 8.67 32.34
CA VAL A 223 -15.19 8.62 30.91
C VAL A 223 -13.99 8.05 30.13
N PHE A 224 -12.79 8.54 30.40
CA PHE A 224 -11.54 8.04 29.81
C PHE A 224 -11.37 6.53 30.03
N ALA A 225 -11.52 6.06 31.29
CA ALA A 225 -11.39 4.66 31.63
C ALA A 225 -12.45 3.76 30.95
N GLN A 226 -13.60 4.30 30.60
CA GLN A 226 -14.62 3.57 29.84
C GLN A 226 -14.26 3.52 28.34
N LEU A 227 -13.87 4.65 27.74
CA LEU A 227 -13.60 4.76 26.30
C LEU A 227 -12.29 4.06 25.91
N SER A 228 -11.26 4.14 26.74
CA SER A 228 -9.94 3.54 26.50
C SER A 228 -9.95 2.00 26.44
N LYS A 229 -11.04 1.35 26.82
CA LYS A 229 -11.24 -0.09 26.62
C LYS A 229 -11.42 -0.47 25.15
N THR A 230 -11.86 0.47 24.32
CA THR A 230 -12.21 0.21 22.93
C THR A 230 -11.42 1.09 21.95
N TYR A 231 -11.07 2.30 22.37
CA TYR A 231 -10.42 3.29 21.53
C TYR A 231 -9.06 3.71 22.10
N ASN A 232 -8.15 4.14 21.22
CA ASN A 232 -6.95 4.85 21.67
C ASN A 232 -7.36 6.26 22.09
N CYS A 233 -7.27 6.56 23.40
CA CYS A 233 -7.72 7.80 24.01
C CYS A 233 -6.58 8.54 24.70
N GLU A 234 -6.68 9.85 24.76
CA GLU A 234 -5.86 10.74 25.59
C GLU A 234 -6.73 11.61 26.49
#